data_0a3fe2bb802a7015c551cce9a5d254dc
#
_entry.id   0a3fe2bb802a7015c551cce9a5d254dc
#
_cell.length_a   1.000
_cell.length_b   1.000
_cell.length_c   1.000
_cell.angle_alpha   90.00
_cell.angle_beta   90.00
_cell.angle_gamma   90.00
#
_symmetry.space_group_name_H-M   'P 1'
#
loop_
_entity.id
_entity.type
_entity.pdbx_description
1 polymer ?
#
loop_
_entity_poly.entity_id
_entity_poly.type
_entity_poly.pdbx_seq_one_letter_code
_entity_poly.pdbx_strand_id
1 'polypeptide(L)'
;MRPRSAGIGATTWVVADGYIPPRSSGPEPEMTSHDSICMLNAGDTGARVLVRVYFTDREPAGPFVLSIPARRAFHQRINDLDDPERIPVGTDYCLVVTSDVPIVVQHTRLDSRQEANALMSTIAFPVSPQEFPGSLPGLSRG
;
A
#
# COMPACT_ATOMS: atom_id res chain seq x y z
N MET A 1 -24.47 14.47 -22.36
CA MET A 1 -23.18 13.96 -21.85
C MET A 1 -23.32 13.68 -20.37
N ARG A 2 -23.18 12.43 -19.97
CA ARG A 2 -23.20 12.11 -18.54
C ARG A 2 -21.95 12.70 -17.89
N PRO A 3 -22.07 13.40 -16.74
CA PRO A 3 -20.89 13.79 -16.01
C PRO A 3 -20.11 12.51 -15.63
N ARG A 4 -18.79 12.55 -15.78
CA ARG A 4 -17.96 11.46 -15.26
C ARG A 4 -18.27 11.33 -13.77
N SER A 5 -18.75 10.15 -13.36
CA SER A 5 -18.92 9.90 -11.94
C SER A 5 -17.56 10.06 -11.27
N ALA A 6 -17.51 10.81 -10.17
CA ALA A 6 -16.34 10.82 -9.32
C ALA A 6 -16.02 9.37 -8.97
N GLY A 7 -14.78 8.94 -9.18
CA GLY A 7 -14.35 7.59 -8.86
C GLY A 7 -14.52 7.29 -7.37
N ILE A 8 -14.68 6.00 -7.05
CA ILE A 8 -14.76 5.55 -5.65
C ILE A 8 -13.36 5.53 -5.06
N GLY A 9 -13.20 6.19 -3.91
CA GLY A 9 -11.95 6.20 -3.16
C GLY A 9 -11.22 7.54 -3.20
N ALA A 10 -9.90 7.48 -3.05
CA ALA A 10 -9.00 8.62 -3.07
C ALA A 10 -7.77 8.31 -3.91
N THR A 11 -6.99 9.34 -4.23
CA THR A 11 -5.76 9.19 -5.01
C THR A 11 -4.51 9.08 -4.15
N THR A 12 -4.60 9.34 -2.85
CA THR A 12 -3.47 9.19 -1.93
C THR A 12 -3.93 8.47 -0.65
N TRP A 13 -3.15 7.47 -0.25
CA TRP A 13 -3.40 6.65 0.93
C TRP A 13 -2.13 6.45 1.73
N VAL A 14 -2.26 6.35 3.04
CA VAL A 14 -1.13 6.13 3.95
C VAL A 14 -1.38 4.90 4.81
N VAL A 15 -0.36 4.06 4.96
CA VAL A 15 -0.31 2.96 5.91
C VAL A 15 0.83 3.27 6.87
N ALA A 16 0.51 3.52 8.15
CA ALA A 16 1.52 3.92 9.13
C ALA A 16 2.09 2.74 9.93
N ASP A 17 1.43 1.59 9.92
CA ASP A 17 1.87 0.42 10.68
C ASP A 17 2.21 -0.74 9.73
N GLY A 18 3.38 -0.66 9.12
CA GLY A 18 3.92 -1.71 8.28
C GLY A 18 4.97 -2.53 9.04
N TYR A 19 4.90 -3.84 8.89
CA TYR A 19 5.87 -4.78 9.47
C TYR A 19 5.67 -6.15 8.84
N ILE A 20 6.71 -6.70 8.24
CA ILE A 20 6.67 -8.06 7.70
C ILE A 20 7.27 -8.99 8.76
N PRO A 21 6.49 -9.86 9.41
CA PRO A 21 7.05 -10.79 10.39
C PRO A 21 8.12 -11.68 9.76
N PRO A 22 9.29 -11.86 10.43
CA PRO A 22 10.46 -12.47 9.77
C PRO A 22 10.43 -13.99 9.71
N ARG A 23 9.47 -14.63 10.38
CA ARG A 23 9.36 -16.08 10.42
C ARG A 23 7.92 -16.51 10.17
N SER A 24 7.76 -17.77 9.80
CA SER A 24 6.45 -18.35 9.54
C SER A 24 6.41 -19.78 10.12
N SER A 25 5.23 -20.21 10.53
CA SER A 25 4.92 -21.61 10.77
C SER A 25 3.74 -22.01 9.89
N GLY A 26 3.79 -23.17 9.28
CA GLY A 26 2.75 -23.65 8.39
C GLY A 26 3.16 -23.63 6.92
N PRO A 27 2.29 -24.15 6.05
CA PRO A 27 2.65 -24.35 4.64
C PRO A 27 2.77 -23.05 3.86
N GLU A 28 3.76 -23.00 2.97
CA GLU A 28 3.96 -21.92 2.03
C GLU A 28 3.14 -22.19 0.75
N PRO A 29 2.69 -21.14 0.04
CA PRO A 29 2.82 -19.70 0.37
C PRO A 29 1.70 -19.16 1.25
N GLU A 30 0.65 -19.94 1.50
CA GLU A 30 -0.59 -19.43 2.11
C GLU A 30 -0.35 -18.96 3.55
N MET A 31 0.47 -19.68 4.31
CA MET A 31 0.73 -19.38 5.72
C MET A 31 2.06 -18.67 5.94
N THR A 32 2.69 -18.16 4.88
CA THR A 32 3.87 -17.30 5.02
C THR A 32 3.45 -15.96 5.64
N SER A 33 4.14 -15.55 6.70
CA SER A 33 3.92 -14.23 7.30
C SER A 33 4.11 -13.14 6.27
N HIS A 34 3.16 -12.23 6.17
CA HIS A 34 3.22 -11.18 5.15
C HIS A 34 2.40 -9.96 5.52
N ASP A 35 2.77 -8.83 4.93
CA ASP A 35 1.94 -7.65 4.78
C ASP A 35 1.45 -7.58 3.34
N SER A 36 0.22 -7.13 3.14
CA SER A 36 -0.36 -6.89 1.82
C SER A 36 -1.08 -5.55 1.79
N ILE A 37 -1.06 -4.91 0.64
CA ILE A 37 -2.04 -3.87 0.32
C ILE A 37 -3.04 -4.45 -0.66
N CYS A 38 -4.32 -4.28 -0.31
CA CYS A 38 -5.44 -4.76 -1.10
C CYS A 38 -6.12 -3.55 -1.70
N MET A 39 -6.25 -3.52 -3.01
CA MET A 39 -6.68 -2.32 -3.73
C MET A 39 -7.87 -2.63 -4.62
N LEU A 40 -8.74 -1.65 -4.76
CA LEU A 40 -9.88 -1.69 -5.68
C LEU A 40 -9.81 -0.48 -6.61
N ASN A 41 -9.77 -0.75 -7.91
CA ASN A 41 -10.07 0.25 -8.93
C ASN A 41 -11.49 0.00 -9.43
N ALA A 42 -12.44 0.79 -8.92
CA ALA A 42 -13.84 0.68 -9.32
C ALA A 42 -14.18 1.58 -10.51
N GLY A 43 -13.20 2.30 -11.04
CA GLY A 43 -13.38 3.22 -12.17
C GLY A 43 -13.31 2.54 -13.52
N ASP A 44 -13.53 3.32 -14.57
CA ASP A 44 -13.58 2.85 -15.96
C ASP A 44 -12.24 2.96 -16.69
N THR A 45 -11.23 3.53 -16.05
CA THR A 45 -9.87 3.63 -16.60
C THR A 45 -8.89 2.90 -15.70
N GLY A 46 -7.81 2.36 -16.28
CA GLY A 46 -6.74 1.73 -15.50
C GLY A 46 -6.09 2.72 -14.54
N ALA A 47 -5.64 2.23 -13.40
CA ALA A 47 -4.92 3.00 -12.39
C ALA A 47 -3.43 2.71 -12.49
N ARG A 48 -2.62 3.75 -12.51
CA ARG A 48 -1.19 3.65 -12.27
C ARG A 48 -0.92 4.05 -10.84
N VAL A 49 -0.35 3.13 -10.07
CA VAL A 49 -0.16 3.27 -8.63
C VAL A 49 1.32 3.30 -8.32
N LEU A 50 1.74 4.29 -7.54
CA LEU A 50 3.09 4.41 -7.04
C LEU A 50 3.11 4.17 -5.54
N VAL A 51 3.97 3.28 -5.09
CA VAL A 51 4.14 2.98 -3.66
C VAL A 51 5.52 3.44 -3.22
N ARG A 52 5.58 4.30 -2.20
CA ARG A 52 6.82 4.69 -1.53
C ARG A 52 6.83 4.09 -0.14
N VAL A 53 7.99 3.59 0.24
CA VAL A 53 8.18 2.94 1.54
C VAL A 53 9.11 3.80 2.38
N TYR A 54 8.66 4.14 3.58
CA TYR A 54 9.41 4.95 4.53
C TYR A 54 9.89 4.07 5.68
N PHE A 55 11.11 4.29 6.12
CA PHE A 55 11.75 3.52 7.19
C PHE A 55 12.09 4.41 8.38
N THR A 56 12.50 3.79 9.48
CA THR A 56 12.89 4.52 10.69
C THR A 56 14.32 5.07 10.63
N ASP A 57 15.18 4.47 9.79
CA ASP A 57 16.63 4.64 9.88
C ASP A 57 17.33 4.85 8.53
N ARG A 58 16.59 4.99 7.45
CA ARG A 58 17.16 5.12 6.10
C ARG A 58 16.24 5.91 5.19
N GLU A 59 16.76 6.27 4.02
CA GLU A 59 15.99 6.99 3.02
C GLU A 59 14.84 6.12 2.47
N PRO A 60 13.73 6.75 2.03
CA PRO A 60 12.62 6.04 1.45
C PRO A 60 13.02 5.20 0.23
N ALA A 61 12.36 4.06 0.08
CA ALA A 61 12.48 3.20 -1.09
C ALA A 61 11.35 3.45 -2.06
N GLY A 62 11.61 3.18 -3.34
CA GLY A 62 10.61 3.31 -4.40
C GLY A 62 10.87 4.50 -5.31
N PRO A 63 9.89 4.86 -6.17
CA PRO A 63 8.54 4.28 -6.18
C PRO A 63 8.50 2.88 -6.76
N PHE A 64 7.71 2.03 -6.14
CA PHE A 64 7.27 0.76 -6.73
C PHE A 64 6.06 1.05 -7.60
N VAL A 65 6.03 0.57 -8.83
CA VAL A 65 4.99 0.87 -9.81
C VAL A 65 4.06 -0.32 -9.96
N LEU A 66 2.77 -0.11 -9.74
CA LEU A 66 1.74 -1.11 -9.93
C LEU A 66 0.71 -0.60 -10.93
N SER A 67 0.09 -1.51 -11.67
CA SER A 67 -0.98 -1.18 -12.61
C SER A 67 -2.21 -1.99 -12.26
N ILE A 68 -3.36 -1.32 -12.08
CA ILE A 68 -4.62 -1.98 -11.77
C ILE A 68 -5.58 -1.66 -12.90
N PRO A 69 -5.99 -2.66 -13.71
CA PRO A 69 -6.94 -2.42 -14.78
C PRO A 69 -8.27 -1.89 -14.25
N ALA A 70 -9.05 -1.28 -15.14
CA ALA A 70 -10.38 -0.78 -14.81
C ALA A 70 -11.26 -1.91 -14.23
N ARG A 71 -12.03 -1.59 -13.20
CA ARG A 71 -12.99 -2.49 -12.57
C ARG A 71 -12.36 -3.79 -12.09
N ARG A 72 -11.21 -3.68 -11.39
CA ARG A 72 -10.47 -4.84 -10.86
C ARG A 72 -10.03 -4.65 -9.44
N ALA A 73 -9.98 -5.75 -8.71
CA ALA A 73 -9.27 -5.87 -7.45
C ALA A 73 -7.82 -6.23 -7.72
N PHE A 74 -6.93 -5.81 -6.83
CA PHE A 74 -5.51 -6.15 -6.91
C PHE A 74 -4.94 -6.25 -5.50
N HIS A 75 -4.39 -7.42 -5.16
CA HIS A 75 -3.77 -7.66 -3.86
C HIS A 75 -2.26 -7.82 -4.07
N GLN A 76 -1.48 -6.98 -3.43
CA GLN A 76 -0.03 -6.99 -3.54
C GLN A 76 0.59 -7.30 -2.20
N ARG A 77 1.29 -8.42 -2.08
CA ARG A 77 2.16 -8.67 -0.92
C ARG A 77 3.35 -7.73 -0.97
N ILE A 78 3.60 -7.06 0.14
CA ILE A 78 4.78 -6.19 0.26
C ILE A 78 6.06 -7.02 0.20
N ASN A 79 6.01 -8.27 0.68
CA ASN A 79 7.11 -9.23 0.58
C ASN A 79 7.60 -9.45 -0.86
N ASP A 80 6.71 -9.32 -1.84
CA ASP A 80 7.00 -9.63 -3.25
C ASP A 80 7.45 -8.40 -4.05
N LEU A 81 7.46 -7.22 -3.44
CA LEU A 81 8.02 -6.03 -4.09
C LEU A 81 9.55 -6.17 -4.16
N ASP A 82 10.11 -6.06 -5.36
CA ASP A 82 11.54 -6.26 -5.56
C ASP A 82 12.21 -5.21 -6.48
N ASP A 83 11.45 -4.38 -7.15
CA ASP A 83 11.96 -3.33 -8.02
C ASP A 83 11.42 -1.95 -7.58
N PRO A 84 12.29 -1.04 -7.14
CA PRO A 84 13.75 -1.00 -7.28
C PRO A 84 14.54 -1.81 -6.24
N GLU A 85 13.90 -2.26 -5.16
CA GLU A 85 14.60 -3.04 -4.12
C GLU A 85 13.59 -3.85 -3.32
N ARG A 86 14.07 -4.79 -2.53
CA ARG A 86 13.22 -5.57 -1.62
C ARG A 86 12.99 -4.82 -0.31
N ILE A 87 11.82 -5.02 0.27
CA ILE A 87 11.49 -4.48 1.59
C ILE A 87 11.97 -5.50 2.64
N PRO A 88 12.83 -5.09 3.59
CA PRO A 88 13.34 -6.03 4.59
C PRO A 88 12.25 -6.53 5.53
N VAL A 89 12.34 -7.81 5.90
CA VAL A 89 11.48 -8.39 6.94
C VAL A 89 11.96 -7.95 8.32
N GLY A 90 11.07 -7.98 9.31
CA GLY A 90 11.44 -7.66 10.70
C GLY A 90 11.77 -6.19 10.92
N THR A 91 11.34 -5.30 10.04
CA THR A 91 11.64 -3.87 10.07
C THR A 91 10.35 -3.07 9.98
N ASP A 92 10.19 -2.08 10.85
CA ASP A 92 9.04 -1.17 10.79
C ASP A 92 9.14 -0.30 9.54
N TYR A 93 8.01 -0.13 8.86
CA TYR A 93 7.92 0.76 7.70
C TYR A 93 6.54 1.42 7.62
N CYS A 94 6.44 2.44 6.79
CA CYS A 94 5.17 3.06 6.42
C CYS A 94 5.09 3.11 4.90
N LEU A 95 3.86 3.20 4.38
CA LEU A 95 3.62 3.32 2.94
C LEU A 95 2.89 4.62 2.64
N VAL A 96 3.28 5.25 1.55
CA VAL A 96 2.45 6.24 0.87
C VAL A 96 2.12 5.68 -0.52
N VAL A 97 0.84 5.54 -0.79
CA VAL A 97 0.31 4.99 -2.04
C VAL A 97 -0.38 6.12 -2.79
N THR A 98 0.10 6.41 -3.99
CA THR A 98 -0.51 7.42 -4.87
C THR A 98 -0.99 6.78 -6.15
N SER A 99 -2.15 7.22 -6.63
CA SER A 99 -2.76 6.71 -7.86
C SER A 99 -3.18 7.89 -8.74
N ASP A 100 -3.11 7.71 -10.05
CA ASP A 100 -3.57 8.71 -11.01
C ASP A 100 -5.10 8.79 -11.11
N VAL A 101 -5.81 7.78 -10.61
CA VAL A 101 -7.27 7.78 -10.50
C VAL A 101 -7.66 7.31 -9.09
N PRO A 102 -8.88 7.64 -8.62
CA PRO A 102 -9.31 7.18 -7.30
C PRO A 102 -9.33 5.65 -7.19
N ILE A 103 -8.82 5.15 -6.08
CA ILE A 103 -8.85 3.74 -5.70
C ILE A 103 -9.16 3.63 -4.21
N VAL A 104 -9.45 2.41 -3.76
CA VAL A 104 -9.58 2.11 -2.32
C VAL A 104 -8.41 1.22 -1.92
N VAL A 105 -7.81 1.49 -0.76
CA VAL A 105 -6.65 0.75 -0.26
C VAL A 105 -6.93 0.25 1.16
N GLN A 106 -6.72 -1.05 1.36
CA GLN A 106 -6.69 -1.69 2.68
C GLN A 106 -5.32 -2.32 2.93
N HIS A 107 -4.99 -2.48 4.20
CA HIS A 107 -3.77 -3.14 4.65
C HIS A 107 -4.13 -4.40 5.43
N THR A 108 -3.45 -5.50 5.14
CA THR A 108 -3.64 -6.79 5.82
C THR A 108 -2.30 -7.34 6.23
N ARG A 109 -2.22 -7.86 7.45
CA ARG A 109 -1.05 -8.59 7.94
C ARG A 109 -1.44 -9.97 8.42
N LEU A 110 -0.69 -10.98 7.99
CA LEU A 110 -0.69 -12.30 8.58
C LEU A 110 0.62 -12.48 9.35
N ASP A 111 0.51 -12.74 10.64
CA ASP A 111 1.64 -13.13 11.48
C ASP A 111 1.48 -14.59 11.86
N SER A 112 2.25 -15.45 11.21
CA SER A 112 2.21 -16.89 11.41
C SER A 112 3.47 -17.41 12.10
N ARG A 113 4.14 -16.56 12.89
CA ARG A 113 5.37 -16.97 13.61
C ARG A 113 5.14 -18.08 14.62
N GLN A 114 3.89 -18.31 15.00
CA GLN A 114 3.47 -19.37 15.91
C GLN A 114 2.16 -19.98 15.42
N GLU A 115 1.76 -21.13 16.00
CA GLU A 115 0.54 -21.83 15.57
C GLU A 115 -0.72 -21.00 15.73
N ALA A 116 -0.81 -20.20 16.80
CA ALA A 116 -1.89 -19.24 16.99
C ALA A 116 -1.64 -18.01 16.10
N ASN A 117 -2.03 -18.11 14.85
CA ASN A 117 -1.82 -17.05 13.87
C ASN A 117 -2.59 -15.77 14.22
N ALA A 118 -1.99 -14.62 13.97
CA ALA A 118 -2.65 -13.33 14.06
C ALA A 118 -2.92 -12.79 12.67
N LEU A 119 -4.16 -12.40 12.43
CA LEU A 119 -4.59 -11.78 11.18
C LEU A 119 -5.20 -10.43 11.49
N MET A 120 -4.70 -9.39 10.85
CA MET A 120 -5.19 -8.03 11.00
C MET A 120 -5.52 -7.46 9.62
N SER A 121 -6.63 -6.75 9.53
CA SER A 121 -6.96 -5.97 8.34
C SER A 121 -7.54 -4.62 8.76
N THR A 122 -7.14 -3.56 8.08
CA THR A 122 -7.64 -2.22 8.32
C THR A 122 -7.69 -1.43 7.03
N ILE A 123 -8.59 -0.45 6.96
CA ILE A 123 -8.55 0.53 5.88
C ILE A 123 -7.29 1.40 6.01
N ALA A 124 -6.62 1.70 4.91
CA ALA A 124 -5.56 2.71 4.90
C ALA A 124 -6.16 4.10 5.13
N PHE A 125 -5.33 5.06 5.51
CA PHE A 125 -5.79 6.42 5.74
C PHE A 125 -5.85 7.18 4.41
N PRO A 126 -7.02 7.68 3.98
CA PRO A 126 -7.14 8.49 2.77
C PRO A 126 -6.71 9.92 3.06
N VAL A 127 -5.91 10.52 2.15
CA VAL A 127 -5.46 11.89 2.26
C VAL A 127 -6.14 12.72 1.18
N SER A 128 -6.81 13.79 1.59
CA SER A 128 -7.38 14.72 0.62
C SER A 128 -6.27 15.62 0.05
N PRO A 129 -6.41 16.10 -1.21
CA PRO A 129 -5.40 16.98 -1.81
C PRO A 129 -5.09 18.23 -1.00
N GLN A 130 -6.06 18.77 -0.25
CA GLN A 130 -5.87 19.95 0.59
C GLN A 130 -5.04 19.67 1.84
N GLU A 131 -4.98 18.43 2.28
CA GLU A 131 -4.24 17.99 3.47
C GLU A 131 -2.84 17.51 3.15
N PHE A 132 -2.50 17.42 1.86
CA PHE A 132 -1.21 16.85 1.46
C PHE A 132 -0.06 17.80 1.80
N PRO A 133 1.11 17.28 2.28
CA PRO A 133 2.22 18.12 2.76
C PRO A 133 2.71 19.16 1.79
N GLY A 134 2.58 18.96 0.48
CA GLY A 134 2.97 19.94 -0.53
C GLY A 134 2.22 21.27 -0.45
N SER A 135 1.10 21.34 0.28
CA SER A 135 0.33 22.55 0.49
C SER A 135 0.74 23.31 1.76
N LEU A 136 1.62 22.73 2.60
CA LEU A 136 2.04 23.38 3.84
C LEU A 136 3.14 24.42 3.55
N PRO A 137 3.05 25.62 4.17
CA PRO A 137 4.09 26.64 4.00
C PRO A 137 5.45 26.12 4.45
N GLY A 138 6.49 26.39 3.66
CA GLY A 138 7.87 26.06 4.01
C GLY A 138 8.31 24.65 3.65
N LEU A 139 7.42 23.80 3.11
CA LEU A 139 7.82 22.49 2.60
C LEU A 139 8.19 22.61 1.12
N SER A 140 9.45 22.29 0.80
CA SER A 140 9.89 22.23 -0.58
C SER A 140 9.21 21.06 -1.30
N ARG A 141 8.73 21.31 -2.51
CA ARG A 141 8.30 20.24 -3.39
C ARG A 141 9.55 19.56 -3.93
N GLY A 142 9.87 18.41 -3.34
CA GLY A 142 10.92 17.56 -3.84
C GLY A 142 10.42 16.67 -4.94
#